data_a48748caf99d19f28fb2440df8ec777b
#
_entry.id   a48748caf99d19f28fb2440df8ec777b
#
_cell.length_a   1.000
_cell.length_b   1.000
_cell.length_c   1.000
_cell.angle_alpha   90.00
_cell.angle_beta   90.00
_cell.angle_gamma   90.00
#
_symmetry.space_group_name_H-M   'P 1'
#
loop_
_entity.id
_entity.type
_entity.pdbx_description
1 polymer ?
#
loop_
_entity_poly.entity_id
_entity_poly.type
_entity_poly.pdbx_seq_one_letter_code
_entity_poly.pdbx_strand_id
1 'polypeptide(L)'
;MPSSLRHAEESLREALGSQAMPLVSFAGTVEEAVREADLAIDCVPDELESKLEIFSLLDRMAPPRTVFATPTTNLSIADLASCTYRPGACVGLALDAARLSGESVDGLQIPIRITSKTKPEAQALVCAFWQRLGYAPVVELDSAEAMLR
;
A
#
# COMPACT_ATOMS: atom_id res chain seq x y z
N MET A 1 2.19 -9.03 23.54
CA MET A 1 2.29 -8.15 22.37
C MET A 1 3.76 -7.79 22.13
N PRO A 2 4.28 -7.99 20.92
CA PRO A 2 5.65 -7.60 20.60
C PRO A 2 5.93 -6.12 20.88
N SER A 3 7.17 -5.79 21.20
CA SER A 3 7.55 -4.40 21.52
C SER A 3 7.25 -3.42 20.38
N SER A 4 7.40 -3.86 19.13
CA SER A 4 7.09 -3.06 17.95
C SER A 4 5.60 -2.71 17.85
N LEU A 5 4.71 -3.65 18.19
CA LEU A 5 3.26 -3.39 18.19
C LEU A 5 2.86 -2.43 19.31
N ARG A 6 3.47 -2.55 20.49
CA ARG A 6 3.22 -1.61 21.58
C ARG A 6 3.64 -0.20 21.22
N HIS A 7 4.81 -0.07 20.62
CA HIS A 7 5.31 1.23 20.19
C HIS A 7 4.39 1.85 19.13
N ALA A 8 3.93 1.07 18.17
CA ALA A 8 2.98 1.52 17.15
C ALA A 8 1.66 1.96 17.77
N GLU A 9 1.14 1.19 18.74
CA GLU A 9 -0.09 1.54 19.46
C GLU A 9 0.04 2.87 20.20
N GLU A 10 1.13 3.06 20.93
CA GLU A 10 1.40 4.30 21.65
C GLU A 10 1.50 5.50 20.71
N SER A 11 2.23 5.35 19.60
CA SER A 11 2.40 6.40 18.59
C SER A 11 1.06 6.79 17.96
N LEU A 12 0.24 5.80 17.62
CA LEU A 12 -1.08 6.06 17.03
C LEU A 12 -2.04 6.70 18.04
N ARG A 13 -1.97 6.28 19.30
CA ARG A 13 -2.80 6.87 20.34
C ARG A 13 -2.49 8.35 20.53
N GLU A 14 -1.22 8.73 20.50
CA GLU A 14 -0.80 10.13 20.56
C GLU A 14 -1.27 10.92 19.34
N ALA A 15 -1.16 10.33 18.15
CA ALA A 15 -1.50 11.01 16.90
C ALA A 15 -3.01 11.16 16.68
N LEU A 16 -3.82 10.14 17.02
CA LEU A 16 -5.23 10.06 16.67
C LEU A 16 -6.17 10.42 17.83
N GLY A 17 -5.69 10.32 19.07
CA GLY A 17 -6.53 10.50 20.26
C GLY A 17 -7.45 9.31 20.50
N SER A 18 -8.23 9.40 21.58
CA SER A 18 -9.05 8.28 22.07
C SER A 18 -10.27 7.98 21.21
N GLN A 19 -10.76 8.95 20.41
CA GLN A 19 -11.99 8.76 19.62
C GLN A 19 -11.76 7.92 18.37
N ALA A 20 -10.58 8.03 17.75
CA ALA A 20 -10.25 7.28 16.54
C ALA A 20 -9.68 5.89 16.82
N MET A 21 -9.14 5.65 18.00
CA MET A 21 -8.50 4.38 18.35
C MET A 21 -9.41 3.14 18.20
N PRO A 22 -10.73 3.21 18.50
CA PRO A 22 -11.60 2.04 18.28
C PRO A 22 -11.71 1.62 16.82
N LEU A 23 -11.36 2.49 15.86
CA LEU A 23 -11.36 2.17 14.43
C LEU A 23 -10.07 1.48 13.98
N VAL A 24 -9.07 1.38 14.86
CA VAL A 24 -7.77 0.79 14.57
C VAL A 24 -7.63 -0.53 15.35
N SER A 25 -7.20 -1.56 14.67
CA SER A 25 -6.89 -2.84 15.32
C SER A 25 -5.44 -3.23 15.03
N PHE A 26 -4.86 -3.98 15.94
CA PHE A 26 -3.47 -4.46 15.83
C PHE A 26 -3.51 -5.97 15.70
N ALA A 27 -2.96 -6.48 14.60
CA ALA A 27 -2.91 -7.90 14.33
C ALA A 27 -1.49 -8.44 14.57
N GLY A 28 -1.40 -9.63 15.12
CA GLY A 28 -0.12 -10.28 15.38
C GLY A 28 0.45 -10.99 14.16
N THR A 29 -0.37 -11.22 13.13
CA THR A 29 0.02 -11.91 11.90
C THR A 29 -0.51 -11.17 10.68
N VAL A 30 0.14 -11.38 9.54
CA VAL A 30 -0.33 -10.83 8.26
C VAL A 30 -1.71 -11.39 7.92
N GLU A 31 -1.94 -12.69 8.16
CA GLU A 31 -3.24 -13.33 7.91
C GLU A 31 -4.39 -12.61 8.63
N GLU A 32 -4.20 -12.31 9.91
CA GLU A 32 -5.21 -11.57 10.68
C GLU A 32 -5.42 -10.15 10.14
N ALA A 33 -4.33 -9.48 9.82
CA ALA A 33 -4.37 -8.09 9.37
C ALA A 33 -5.14 -7.93 8.06
N VAL A 34 -5.03 -8.90 7.14
CA VAL A 34 -5.62 -8.78 5.80
C VAL A 34 -6.88 -9.59 5.58
N ARG A 35 -7.38 -10.26 6.62
CA ARG A 35 -8.50 -11.20 6.51
C ARG A 35 -9.73 -10.63 5.79
N GLU A 36 -10.03 -9.36 6.00
CA GLU A 36 -11.17 -8.69 5.39
C GLU A 36 -10.78 -7.40 4.66
N ALA A 37 -9.50 -7.27 4.27
CA ALA A 37 -8.99 -6.04 3.71
C ALA A 37 -9.50 -5.79 2.29
N ASP A 38 -9.84 -4.55 2.00
CA ASP A 38 -10.09 -4.07 0.64
C ASP A 38 -8.79 -3.55 0.02
N LEU A 39 -7.92 -2.99 0.84
CA LEU A 39 -6.62 -2.43 0.44
C LEU A 39 -5.58 -2.83 1.46
N ALA A 40 -4.46 -3.36 1.00
CA ALA A 40 -3.28 -3.64 1.83
C ALA A 40 -2.12 -2.80 1.35
N ILE A 41 -1.52 -2.06 2.28
CA ILE A 41 -0.34 -1.23 2.00
C ILE A 41 0.81 -1.81 2.82
N ASP A 42 1.86 -2.27 2.14
CA ASP A 42 3.01 -2.78 2.85
C ASP A 42 3.98 -1.64 3.21
N CYS A 43 4.73 -1.84 4.28
CA CYS A 43 5.76 -0.92 4.74
C CYS A 43 7.08 -1.64 5.00
N VAL A 44 7.31 -2.77 4.30
CA VAL A 44 8.59 -3.48 4.39
C VAL A 44 9.69 -2.67 3.69
N PRO A 45 10.98 -2.97 3.96
CA PRO A 45 12.07 -2.24 3.29
C PRO A 45 11.93 -2.23 1.77
N ASP A 46 12.31 -1.12 1.14
CA ASP A 46 12.20 -0.93 -0.31
C ASP A 46 13.30 -1.68 -1.05
N GLU A 47 13.29 -2.99 -0.90
CA GLU A 47 14.23 -3.94 -1.49
C GLU A 47 13.42 -5.01 -2.23
N LEU A 48 13.89 -5.42 -3.39
CA LEU A 48 13.16 -6.37 -4.24
C LEU A 48 12.80 -7.65 -3.50
N GLU A 49 13.75 -8.25 -2.79
CA GLU A 49 13.53 -9.51 -2.07
C GLU A 49 12.46 -9.38 -1.01
N SER A 50 12.53 -8.33 -0.18
CA SER A 50 11.54 -8.07 0.87
C SER A 50 10.14 -7.85 0.29
N LYS A 51 10.05 -7.10 -0.81
CA LYS A 51 8.78 -6.82 -1.47
C LYS A 51 8.18 -8.05 -2.14
N LEU A 52 9.00 -8.87 -2.79
CA LEU A 52 8.53 -10.13 -3.40
C LEU A 52 8.00 -11.07 -2.32
N GLU A 53 8.68 -11.15 -1.19
CA GLU A 53 8.26 -12.00 -0.08
C GLU A 53 6.91 -11.55 0.49
N ILE A 54 6.74 -10.26 0.79
CA ILE A 54 5.48 -9.76 1.34
C ILE A 54 4.34 -9.88 0.33
N PHE A 55 4.58 -9.63 -0.95
CA PHE A 55 3.55 -9.76 -1.99
C PHE A 55 3.08 -11.20 -2.13
N SER A 56 4.00 -12.16 -2.10
CA SER A 56 3.66 -13.58 -2.14
C SER A 56 2.82 -13.98 -0.92
N LEU A 57 3.17 -13.47 0.25
CA LEU A 57 2.45 -13.75 1.48
C LEU A 57 1.04 -13.13 1.46
N LEU A 58 0.93 -11.87 1.08
CA LEU A 58 -0.35 -11.18 0.96
C LEU A 58 -1.26 -11.89 -0.04
N ASP A 59 -0.70 -12.34 -1.17
CA ASP A 59 -1.48 -13.01 -2.21
C ASP A 59 -2.13 -14.31 -1.72
N ARG A 60 -1.46 -15.02 -0.80
CA ARG A 60 -2.00 -16.24 -0.22
C ARG A 60 -3.01 -15.99 0.89
N MET A 61 -2.87 -14.88 1.61
CA MET A 61 -3.64 -14.63 2.84
C MET A 61 -4.82 -13.69 2.63
N ALA A 62 -4.74 -12.74 1.71
CA ALA A 62 -5.77 -11.74 1.51
C ALA A 62 -6.94 -12.26 0.68
N PRO A 63 -8.17 -11.74 0.90
CA PRO A 63 -9.29 -12.07 0.02
C PRO A 63 -9.02 -11.73 -1.45
N PRO A 64 -9.68 -12.41 -2.40
CA PRO A 64 -9.47 -12.12 -3.83
C PRO A 64 -9.69 -10.67 -4.24
N ARG A 65 -10.54 -9.93 -3.53
CA ARG A 65 -10.86 -8.53 -3.82
C ARG A 65 -9.78 -7.55 -3.38
N THR A 66 -8.84 -7.96 -2.52
CA THR A 66 -7.87 -7.06 -1.91
C THR A 66 -6.91 -6.50 -2.95
N VAL A 67 -6.77 -5.17 -2.98
CA VAL A 67 -5.78 -4.47 -3.80
C VAL A 67 -4.52 -4.28 -2.98
N PHE A 68 -3.35 -4.52 -3.60
CA PHE A 68 -2.05 -4.33 -2.95
C PHE A 68 -1.43 -3.04 -3.46
N ALA A 69 -1.06 -2.15 -2.54
CA ALA A 69 -0.34 -0.92 -2.85
C ALA A 69 1.01 -0.93 -2.13
N THR A 70 2.07 -0.58 -2.83
CA THR A 70 3.41 -0.62 -2.26
C THR A 70 4.15 0.70 -2.49
N PRO A 71 4.59 1.36 -1.41
CA PRO A 71 5.48 2.51 -1.52
C PRO A 71 6.84 2.05 -2.04
N THR A 72 7.27 2.60 -3.17
CA THR A 72 8.59 2.33 -3.73
C THR A 72 9.02 3.48 -4.62
N THR A 73 10.31 3.80 -4.60
CA THR A 73 10.88 4.84 -5.44
C THR A 73 11.60 4.27 -6.66
N ASN A 74 11.92 2.98 -6.66
CA ASN A 74 12.82 2.40 -7.67
C ASN A 74 12.45 1.00 -8.19
N LEU A 75 11.51 0.30 -7.54
CA LEU A 75 11.18 -1.06 -7.96
C LEU A 75 10.10 -1.06 -9.04
N SER A 76 10.15 -2.06 -9.92
CA SER A 76 9.14 -2.28 -10.96
C SER A 76 7.89 -2.91 -10.36
N ILE A 77 6.75 -2.26 -10.56
CA ILE A 77 5.47 -2.80 -10.12
C ILE A 77 5.10 -4.05 -10.93
N ALA A 78 5.45 -4.07 -12.21
CA ALA A 78 5.22 -5.25 -13.06
C ALA A 78 5.96 -6.47 -12.50
N ASP A 79 7.21 -6.30 -12.05
CA ASP A 79 7.97 -7.39 -11.44
C ASP A 79 7.33 -7.89 -10.16
N LEU A 80 6.90 -6.98 -9.29
CA LEU A 80 6.24 -7.35 -8.04
C LEU A 80 4.89 -8.04 -8.29
N ALA A 81 4.10 -7.52 -9.22
CA ALA A 81 2.82 -8.12 -9.59
C ALA A 81 2.98 -9.52 -10.18
N SER A 82 4.10 -9.79 -10.86
CA SER A 82 4.35 -11.08 -11.50
C SER A 82 4.46 -12.24 -10.53
N CYS A 83 4.76 -11.97 -9.25
CA CYS A 83 4.84 -13.01 -8.23
C CYS A 83 3.48 -13.34 -7.60
N THR A 84 2.40 -12.69 -8.04
CA THR A 84 1.07 -12.89 -7.50
C THR A 84 0.12 -13.47 -8.56
N TYR A 85 -1.01 -14.02 -8.10
CA TYR A 85 -2.10 -14.46 -8.98
C TYR A 85 -3.08 -13.32 -9.29
N ARG A 86 -2.79 -12.09 -8.84
CA ARG A 86 -3.63 -10.90 -9.05
C ARG A 86 -2.81 -9.71 -9.58
N PRO A 87 -2.15 -9.86 -10.74
CA PRO A 87 -1.34 -8.75 -11.26
C PRO A 87 -2.15 -7.49 -11.57
N GLY A 88 -3.44 -7.62 -11.82
CA GLY A 88 -4.34 -6.49 -12.04
C GLY A 88 -4.74 -5.75 -10.76
N ALA A 89 -4.40 -6.28 -9.59
CA ALA A 89 -4.73 -5.69 -8.30
C ALA A 89 -3.50 -5.13 -7.57
N CYS A 90 -2.38 -4.96 -8.27
CA CYS A 90 -1.14 -4.44 -7.67
C CYS A 90 -0.85 -3.05 -8.23
N VAL A 91 -0.63 -2.08 -7.35
CA VAL A 91 -0.27 -0.72 -7.72
C VAL A 91 0.92 -0.24 -6.90
N GLY A 92 1.66 0.72 -7.44
CA GLY A 92 2.76 1.36 -6.73
C GLY A 92 2.39 2.75 -6.26
N LEU A 93 2.99 3.17 -5.16
CA LEU A 93 2.94 4.53 -4.67
C LEU A 93 4.35 5.09 -4.85
N ALA A 94 4.55 6.02 -5.77
CA ALA A 94 5.88 6.50 -6.12
C ALA A 94 6.38 7.52 -5.09
N LEU A 95 6.54 7.05 -3.85
CA LEU A 95 7.02 7.86 -2.74
C LEU A 95 7.72 7.00 -1.69
N ASP A 96 8.50 7.63 -0.87
CA ASP A 96 9.06 7.05 0.34
C ASP A 96 7.99 7.10 1.43
N ALA A 97 7.77 5.98 2.12
CA ALA A 97 6.80 5.90 3.22
C ALA A 97 7.04 6.96 4.30
N ALA A 98 8.30 7.38 4.51
CA ALA A 98 8.64 8.42 5.48
C ALA A 98 8.01 9.78 5.15
N ARG A 99 7.72 10.06 3.88
CA ARG A 99 7.10 11.32 3.47
C ARG A 99 5.63 11.42 3.85
N LEU A 100 5.02 10.31 4.25
CA LEU A 100 3.62 10.30 4.66
C LEU A 100 3.42 10.73 6.12
N SER A 101 4.50 10.92 6.86
CA SER A 101 4.41 11.25 8.28
C SER A 101 4.49 12.77 8.53
N GLY A 102 3.49 13.31 9.23
CA GLY A 102 3.63 14.50 10.04
C GLY A 102 3.33 15.88 9.46
N GLU A 103 2.95 16.03 8.19
CA GLU A 103 2.64 17.34 7.62
C GLU A 103 1.21 17.44 7.05
N SER A 104 0.72 18.67 6.89
CA SER A 104 -0.54 18.90 6.20
C SER A 104 -0.46 18.37 4.77
N VAL A 105 -1.44 17.55 4.39
CA VAL A 105 -1.42 16.84 3.12
C VAL A 105 -2.37 17.42 2.07
N ASP A 106 -3.07 18.50 2.39
CA ASP A 106 -4.06 19.09 1.48
C ASP A 106 -3.44 19.45 0.14
N GLY A 107 -3.95 18.81 -0.92
CA GLY A 107 -3.50 19.05 -2.29
C GLY A 107 -2.13 18.47 -2.63
N LEU A 108 -1.48 17.75 -1.72
CA LEU A 108 -0.21 17.11 -2.02
C LEU A 108 -0.40 16.00 -3.05
N GLN A 109 0.37 16.05 -4.13
CA GLN A 109 0.30 15.04 -5.19
C GLN A 109 0.91 13.74 -4.72
N ILE A 110 0.22 12.63 -5.04
CA ILE A 110 0.73 11.29 -4.83
C ILE A 110 0.71 10.54 -6.17
N PRO A 111 1.89 10.19 -6.73
CA PRO A 111 1.93 9.41 -7.97
C PRO A 111 1.52 7.96 -7.72
N ILE A 112 0.52 7.51 -8.45
CA ILE A 112 0.04 6.12 -8.41
C ILE A 112 0.56 5.43 -9.65
N ARG A 113 1.44 4.46 -9.49
CA ARG A 113 2.01 3.71 -10.60
C ARG A 113 1.18 2.48 -10.90
N ILE A 114 0.79 2.36 -12.16
CA ILE A 114 0.02 1.22 -12.67
C ILE A 114 0.81 0.52 -13.77
N THR A 115 0.39 -0.70 -14.08
CA THR A 115 0.91 -1.47 -15.20
C THR A 115 -0.19 -1.61 -16.26
N SER A 116 0.15 -2.17 -17.42
CA SER A 116 -0.84 -2.48 -18.47
C SER A 116 -1.89 -3.49 -17.99
N LYS A 117 -1.59 -4.25 -16.94
CA LYS A 117 -2.49 -5.27 -16.38
C LYS A 117 -3.37 -4.75 -15.25
N THR A 118 -3.09 -3.55 -14.73
CA THR A 118 -3.85 -2.98 -13.61
C THR A 118 -5.33 -2.79 -14.03
N LYS A 119 -6.22 -3.37 -13.22
CA LYS A 119 -7.65 -3.25 -13.48
C LYS A 119 -8.17 -1.86 -13.13
N PRO A 120 -9.14 -1.32 -13.89
CA PRO A 120 -9.73 -0.01 -13.57
C PRO A 120 -10.29 0.07 -12.15
N GLU A 121 -10.86 -1.03 -11.64
CA GLU A 121 -11.42 -1.07 -10.28
C GLU A 121 -10.34 -0.90 -9.22
N ALA A 122 -9.18 -1.51 -9.42
CA ALA A 122 -8.05 -1.39 -8.50
C ALA A 122 -7.50 0.03 -8.50
N GLN A 123 -7.32 0.62 -9.68
CA GLN A 123 -6.89 2.01 -9.83
C GLN A 123 -7.87 2.96 -9.14
N ALA A 124 -9.16 2.79 -9.40
CA ALA A 124 -10.20 3.64 -8.83
C ALA A 124 -10.24 3.56 -7.31
N LEU A 125 -10.07 2.37 -6.74
CA LEU A 125 -10.07 2.17 -5.29
C LEU A 125 -8.90 2.93 -4.64
N VAL A 126 -7.71 2.80 -5.19
CA VAL A 126 -6.52 3.45 -4.63
C VAL A 126 -6.60 4.96 -4.77
N CYS A 127 -7.04 5.47 -5.92
CA CYS A 127 -7.22 6.91 -6.13
C CYS A 127 -8.26 7.48 -5.15
N ALA A 128 -9.39 6.82 -5.00
CA ALA A 128 -10.45 7.26 -4.08
C ALA A 128 -9.96 7.26 -2.63
N PHE A 129 -9.18 6.27 -2.23
CA PHE A 129 -8.60 6.20 -0.89
C PHE A 129 -7.75 7.43 -0.59
N TRP A 130 -6.81 7.76 -1.49
CA TRP A 130 -5.92 8.91 -1.29
C TRP A 130 -6.65 10.25 -1.38
N GLN A 131 -7.64 10.37 -2.28
CA GLN A 131 -8.46 11.58 -2.37
C GLN A 131 -9.20 11.86 -1.06
N ARG A 132 -9.72 10.82 -0.42
CA ARG A 132 -10.42 10.97 0.87
C ARG A 132 -9.49 11.41 2.00
N LEU A 133 -8.18 11.18 1.86
CA LEU A 133 -7.18 11.63 2.82
C LEU A 133 -6.64 13.03 2.49
N GLY A 134 -7.15 13.69 1.43
CA GLY A 134 -6.73 15.04 1.06
C GLY A 134 -5.62 15.10 0.01
N TYR A 135 -5.18 13.96 -0.51
CA TYR A 135 -4.15 13.93 -1.56
C TYR A 135 -4.75 14.11 -2.95
N ALA A 136 -3.90 14.53 -3.89
CA ALA A 136 -4.22 14.59 -5.32
C ALA A 136 -3.49 13.45 -6.03
N PRO A 137 -4.15 12.30 -6.28
CA PRO A 137 -3.50 11.20 -6.97
C PRO A 137 -3.25 11.52 -8.44
N VAL A 138 -2.06 11.17 -8.92
CA VAL A 138 -1.66 11.33 -10.31
C VAL A 138 -1.25 9.96 -10.83
N VAL A 139 -2.04 9.40 -11.75
CA VAL A 139 -1.78 8.08 -12.29
C VAL A 139 -0.70 8.15 -13.36
N GLU A 140 0.29 7.27 -13.25
CA GLU A 140 1.37 7.16 -14.24
C GLU A 140 1.69 5.67 -14.49
N LEU A 141 2.25 5.38 -15.66
CA LEU A 141 2.66 4.02 -15.98
C LEU A 141 3.96 3.68 -15.25
N ASP A 142 4.09 2.41 -14.87
CA ASP A 142 5.32 1.90 -14.29
C ASP A 142 6.48 2.11 -15.27
N SER A 143 7.62 2.58 -14.77
CA SER A 143 8.77 2.96 -15.60
C SER A 143 9.29 1.80 -16.45
N ALA A 144 9.22 0.56 -15.95
CA ALA A 144 9.65 -0.61 -16.69
C ALA A 144 8.80 -0.86 -17.93
N GLU A 145 7.48 -0.64 -17.85
CA GLU A 145 6.59 -0.77 -19.00
C GLU A 145 6.71 0.39 -19.97
N ALA A 146 6.94 1.58 -19.48
CA ALA A 146 7.16 2.74 -20.32
C ALA A 146 8.39 2.58 -21.22
N MET A 147 9.40 1.86 -20.75
CA MET A 147 10.60 1.58 -21.54
C MET A 147 10.40 0.54 -22.63
N LEU A 148 9.36 -0.30 -22.52
CA LEU A 148 9.05 -1.34 -23.49
C LEU A 148 8.13 -0.86 -24.63
N ARG A 149 7.68 0.34 -24.56
CA ARG A 149 6.85 1.01 -25.60
C ARG A 149 7.73 1.88 -26.50
#